data_d1c65445be9af255e752be7fc928c3f7
#
_entry.id   d1c65445be9af255e752be7fc928c3f7
#
_cell.length_a   1.000
_cell.length_b   1.000
_cell.length_c   1.000
_cell.angle_alpha   90.00
_cell.angle_beta   90.00
_cell.angle_gamma   90.00
#
_symmetry.space_group_name_H-M   'P 1'
#
loop_
_entity.id
_entity.type
_entity.pdbx_description
1 polymer ?
#
loop_
_entity_poly.entity_id
_entity_poly.type
_entity_poly.pdbx_seq_one_letter_code
_entity_poly.pdbx_strand_id
1 'polypeptide(L)'
;MSTLSITTIQTNLHWEDKAANLQMLEQKISSIKEKKEIVVLPEMFSTGFSMKPELLAETMDGETVQWMKRIAAEKKIILTGSVIIADTGQTGTVRPSYYNRLIWMQPNGQYGVYDKRHCFAFAGEDEHYTAGTKRLIVSVKGWKINLLVCYDLRFPVWARQTSPPNPSPQVERGAIAPEYDIIIYVANWPERRIHAWKTLLQARAIENQCYVVGTNRVGDDGNNIHYSGESMIVDPQGEVLYTKKEVEDIFTIALDKTHLQTVRKKFPFLRDADGFQMITDRE
;
A
#
# COMPACT_ATOMS: atom_id res chain seq x y z
N MET A 1 20.83 8.36 -13.88
CA MET A 1 20.39 7.69 -12.63
C MET A 1 18.88 7.83 -12.54
N SER A 2 18.15 6.74 -12.38
CA SER A 2 16.68 6.80 -12.25
C SER A 2 16.31 6.84 -10.77
N THR A 3 15.92 8.01 -10.30
CA THR A 3 15.37 8.18 -8.95
C THR A 3 13.85 8.26 -9.02
N LEU A 4 13.18 7.86 -7.93
CA LEU A 4 11.75 8.00 -7.74
C LEU A 4 11.46 8.64 -6.38
N SER A 5 10.80 9.80 -6.39
CA SER A 5 10.47 10.52 -5.16
C SER A 5 9.14 10.04 -4.60
N ILE A 6 9.17 9.51 -3.37
CA ILE A 6 7.98 9.03 -2.65
C ILE A 6 7.80 9.87 -1.39
N THR A 7 6.57 10.32 -1.16
CA THR A 7 6.17 11.05 0.05
C THR A 7 5.19 10.19 0.83
N THR A 8 5.45 9.96 2.12
CA THR A 8 4.50 9.36 3.05
C THR A 8 3.83 10.44 3.88
N ILE A 9 2.53 10.32 4.11
CA ILE A 9 1.77 11.20 5.01
C ILE A 9 1.29 10.37 6.19
N GLN A 10 1.97 10.52 7.33
CA GLN A 10 1.54 10.01 8.62
C GLN A 10 0.68 11.07 9.30
N THR A 11 -0.60 10.76 9.55
CA THR A 11 -1.53 11.75 10.10
C THR A 11 -2.56 11.13 11.04
N ASN A 12 -3.11 11.96 11.93
CA ASN A 12 -4.26 11.61 12.72
C ASN A 12 -5.52 11.76 11.86
N LEU A 13 -6.20 10.65 11.58
CA LEU A 13 -7.43 10.66 10.79
C LEU A 13 -8.63 11.02 11.66
N HIS A 14 -9.49 11.89 11.16
CA HIS A 14 -10.80 12.18 11.76
C HIS A 14 -11.70 10.95 11.60
N TRP A 15 -12.16 10.40 12.73
CA TRP A 15 -12.93 9.17 12.74
C TRP A 15 -14.27 9.33 12.03
N GLU A 16 -14.49 8.52 10.99
CA GLU A 16 -15.69 8.46 10.17
C GLU A 16 -16.15 9.83 9.58
N ASP A 17 -15.23 10.81 9.50
CA ASP A 17 -15.49 12.13 8.91
C ASP A 17 -14.71 12.31 7.62
N LYS A 18 -15.35 11.96 6.52
CA LYS A 18 -14.78 12.02 5.17
C LYS A 18 -14.37 13.43 4.78
N ALA A 19 -15.26 14.41 4.99
CA ALA A 19 -15.01 15.78 4.57
C ALA A 19 -13.81 16.40 5.31
N ALA A 20 -13.73 16.22 6.62
CA ALA A 20 -12.60 16.70 7.41
C ALA A 20 -11.27 16.04 6.98
N ASN A 21 -11.28 14.73 6.73
CA ASN A 21 -10.09 14.01 6.26
C ASN A 21 -9.61 14.50 4.89
N LEU A 22 -10.51 14.66 3.91
CA LEU A 22 -10.15 15.14 2.59
C LEU A 22 -9.59 16.56 2.63
N GLN A 23 -10.22 17.46 3.40
CA GLN A 23 -9.75 18.84 3.59
C GLN A 23 -8.35 18.88 4.23
N MET A 24 -8.15 18.12 5.31
CA MET A 24 -6.86 18.03 6.00
C MET A 24 -5.77 17.50 5.08
N LEU A 25 -6.04 16.41 4.37
CA LEU A 25 -5.06 15.79 3.46
C LEU A 25 -4.73 16.70 2.28
N GLU A 26 -5.68 17.45 1.74
CA GLU A 26 -5.43 18.44 0.69
C GLU A 26 -4.48 19.55 1.16
N GLN A 27 -4.66 20.04 2.38
CA GLN A 27 -3.75 21.04 3.00
C GLN A 27 -2.35 20.45 3.16
N LYS A 28 -2.23 19.23 3.69
CA LYS A 28 -0.95 18.53 3.86
C LYS A 28 -0.25 18.30 2.52
N ILE A 29 -0.95 17.82 1.49
CA ILE A 29 -0.38 17.60 0.15
C ILE A 29 0.08 18.95 -0.46
N SER A 30 -0.68 20.01 -0.24
CA SER A 30 -0.35 21.35 -0.74
C SER A 30 0.85 21.97 -0.04
N SER A 31 1.13 21.61 1.20
CA SER A 31 2.27 22.10 1.97
C SER A 31 3.62 21.48 1.57
N ILE A 32 3.61 20.36 0.83
CA ILE A 32 4.84 19.67 0.41
C ILE A 32 5.59 20.54 -0.60
N LYS A 33 6.80 20.95 -0.25
CA LYS A 33 7.68 21.80 -1.09
C LYS A 33 8.62 20.98 -1.97
N GLU A 34 8.97 19.78 -1.51
CA GLU A 34 9.89 18.88 -2.17
C GLU A 34 9.28 18.35 -3.48
N LYS A 35 10.17 17.98 -4.42
CA LYS A 35 9.73 17.25 -5.61
C LYS A 35 9.10 15.91 -5.19
N LYS A 36 7.83 15.76 -5.46
CA LYS A 36 7.04 14.57 -5.17
C LYS A 36 6.50 13.95 -6.45
N GLU A 37 6.59 12.64 -6.57
CA GLU A 37 6.07 11.91 -7.73
C GLU A 37 4.94 10.96 -7.31
N ILE A 38 5.10 10.35 -6.12
CA ILE A 38 4.09 9.50 -5.49
C ILE A 38 3.83 10.04 -4.09
N VAL A 39 2.56 10.20 -3.73
CA VAL A 39 2.12 10.51 -2.36
C VAL A 39 1.31 9.34 -1.84
N VAL A 40 1.72 8.81 -0.68
CA VAL A 40 1.13 7.63 -0.05
C VAL A 40 0.37 8.06 1.19
N LEU A 41 -0.94 7.78 1.19
CA LEU A 41 -1.87 8.02 2.29
C LEU A 41 -2.10 6.73 3.09
N PRO A 42 -2.57 6.81 4.35
CA PRO A 42 -2.89 5.64 5.15
C PRO A 42 -4.00 4.75 4.55
N GLU A 43 -4.24 3.60 5.18
CA GLU A 43 -5.40 2.75 4.93
C GLU A 43 -6.68 3.48 5.32
N MET A 44 -7.76 3.31 4.51
CA MET A 44 -9.07 3.96 4.73
C MET A 44 -8.92 5.44 5.12
N PHE A 45 -8.09 6.17 4.37
CA PHE A 45 -7.65 7.52 4.74
C PHE A 45 -8.79 8.53 4.85
N SER A 46 -9.93 8.26 4.22
CA SER A 46 -11.10 9.15 4.27
C SER A 46 -11.99 8.91 5.50
N THR A 47 -11.87 7.76 6.18
CA THR A 47 -12.81 7.37 7.25
C THR A 47 -12.14 6.86 8.53
N GLY A 48 -10.88 6.40 8.44
CA GLY A 48 -10.29 5.50 9.44
C GLY A 48 -10.80 4.06 9.26
N PHE A 49 -10.22 3.12 10.03
CA PHE A 49 -10.50 1.69 9.93
C PHE A 49 -11.84 1.33 10.59
N SER A 50 -12.94 1.61 9.89
CA SER A 50 -14.32 1.40 10.38
C SER A 50 -14.92 0.09 9.83
N MET A 51 -15.76 -0.53 10.66
CA MET A 51 -16.54 -1.73 10.30
C MET A 51 -18.01 -1.36 9.97
N LYS A 52 -18.24 -0.16 9.42
CA LYS A 52 -19.57 0.33 9.00
C LYS A 52 -19.61 0.65 7.50
N PRO A 53 -19.28 -0.32 6.60
CA PRO A 53 -19.25 -0.02 5.17
C PRO A 53 -20.61 0.40 4.62
N GLU A 54 -21.72 -0.04 5.20
CA GLU A 54 -23.06 0.33 4.78
C GLU A 54 -23.33 1.84 4.86
N LEU A 55 -22.63 2.53 5.77
CA LEU A 55 -22.78 3.98 5.98
C LEU A 55 -21.68 4.79 5.28
N LEU A 56 -20.49 4.21 5.12
CA LEU A 56 -19.28 4.95 4.78
C LEU A 56 -18.77 4.64 3.36
N ALA A 57 -19.20 3.52 2.77
CA ALA A 57 -18.74 3.14 1.44
C ALA A 57 -19.23 4.13 0.38
N GLU A 58 -18.42 4.26 -0.63
CA GLU A 58 -18.76 4.98 -1.86
C GLU A 58 -18.47 4.11 -3.08
N THR A 59 -18.98 4.48 -4.23
CA THR A 59 -18.63 3.84 -5.50
C THR A 59 -17.30 4.38 -6.03
N MET A 60 -16.79 3.79 -7.12
CA MET A 60 -15.61 4.32 -7.82
C MET A 60 -15.82 5.71 -8.45
N ASP A 61 -17.06 6.20 -8.47
CA ASP A 61 -17.43 7.56 -8.90
C ASP A 61 -17.73 8.48 -7.70
N GLY A 62 -17.49 8.01 -6.48
CA GLY A 62 -17.77 8.73 -5.23
C GLY A 62 -16.82 9.90 -4.96
N GLU A 63 -17.15 10.65 -3.90
CA GLU A 63 -16.49 11.90 -3.53
C GLU A 63 -14.98 11.76 -3.34
N THR A 64 -14.54 10.72 -2.58
CA THR A 64 -13.11 10.50 -2.30
C THR A 64 -12.35 10.18 -3.58
N VAL A 65 -12.92 9.35 -4.47
CA VAL A 65 -12.26 8.97 -5.73
C VAL A 65 -12.16 10.19 -6.67
N GLN A 66 -13.20 11.01 -6.75
CA GLN A 66 -13.17 12.26 -7.53
C GLN A 66 -12.17 13.26 -6.94
N TRP A 67 -12.08 13.36 -5.60
CA TRP A 67 -11.06 14.16 -4.92
C TRP A 67 -9.65 13.65 -5.27
N MET A 68 -9.39 12.34 -5.20
CA MET A 68 -8.09 11.76 -5.60
C MET A 68 -7.74 12.14 -7.04
N LYS A 69 -8.70 12.02 -7.95
CA LYS A 69 -8.51 12.35 -9.38
C LYS A 69 -8.16 13.81 -9.58
N ARG A 70 -8.88 14.72 -8.90
CA ARG A 70 -8.63 16.17 -8.95
C ARG A 70 -7.24 16.50 -8.40
N ILE A 71 -6.90 16.01 -7.19
CA ILE A 71 -5.61 16.30 -6.55
C ILE A 71 -4.45 15.73 -7.36
N ALA A 72 -4.56 14.50 -7.87
CA ALA A 72 -3.53 13.89 -8.70
C ALA A 72 -3.24 14.74 -9.96
N ALA A 73 -4.29 15.23 -10.63
CA ALA A 73 -4.17 16.06 -11.82
C ALA A 73 -3.58 17.45 -11.50
N GLU A 74 -4.11 18.15 -10.50
CA GLU A 74 -3.67 19.51 -10.13
C GLU A 74 -2.22 19.55 -9.65
N LYS A 75 -1.83 18.57 -8.82
CA LYS A 75 -0.48 18.51 -8.26
C LYS A 75 0.51 17.76 -9.17
N LYS A 76 0.03 17.13 -10.24
CA LYS A 76 0.81 16.30 -11.17
C LYS A 76 1.56 15.17 -10.46
N ILE A 77 0.87 14.49 -9.54
CA ILE A 77 1.40 13.40 -8.71
C ILE A 77 0.58 12.13 -8.91
N ILE A 78 1.19 11.01 -8.57
CA ILE A 78 0.44 9.79 -8.31
C ILE A 78 0.00 9.83 -6.85
N LEU A 79 -1.29 9.57 -6.59
CA LEU A 79 -1.85 9.53 -5.24
C LEU A 79 -2.35 8.14 -4.94
N THR A 80 -1.94 7.56 -3.80
CA THR A 80 -2.34 6.21 -3.41
C THR A 80 -2.69 6.12 -1.93
N GLY A 81 -3.69 5.32 -1.63
CA GLY A 81 -4.24 5.04 -0.30
C GLY A 81 -5.46 4.16 -0.45
N SER A 82 -6.00 3.58 0.62
CA SER A 82 -7.21 2.77 0.49
C SER A 82 -8.46 3.51 0.97
N VAL A 83 -9.60 3.10 0.40
CA VAL A 83 -10.94 3.69 0.60
C VAL A 83 -11.93 2.56 0.78
N ILE A 84 -13.02 2.79 1.51
CA ILE A 84 -14.14 1.85 1.59
C ILE A 84 -14.98 1.99 0.33
N ILE A 85 -15.00 0.95 -0.51
CA ILE A 85 -15.72 0.95 -1.79
C ILE A 85 -16.85 -0.07 -1.77
N ALA A 86 -18.03 0.37 -2.21
CA ALA A 86 -19.17 -0.48 -2.53
C ALA A 86 -19.16 -0.83 -4.03
N ASP A 87 -19.25 -2.11 -4.34
CA ASP A 87 -19.32 -2.62 -5.70
C ASP A 87 -20.61 -3.45 -5.85
N THR A 88 -21.49 -2.98 -6.72
CA THR A 88 -22.78 -3.66 -7.00
C THR A 88 -22.68 -4.74 -8.07
N GLY A 89 -21.48 -4.92 -8.65
CA GLY A 89 -21.28 -5.82 -9.77
C GLY A 89 -22.05 -5.43 -11.04
N GLN A 90 -21.72 -6.09 -12.15
CA GLN A 90 -22.42 -5.85 -13.44
C GLN A 90 -23.84 -6.41 -13.49
N THR A 91 -24.22 -7.25 -12.53
CA THR A 91 -25.50 -7.99 -12.57
C THR A 91 -26.59 -7.39 -11.69
N GLY A 92 -26.34 -6.23 -11.06
CA GLY A 92 -27.37 -5.57 -10.23
C GLY A 92 -27.82 -6.43 -9.04
N THR A 93 -26.92 -7.17 -8.42
CA THR A 93 -27.21 -7.99 -7.25
C THR A 93 -27.76 -7.12 -6.11
N VAL A 94 -28.74 -7.66 -5.39
CA VAL A 94 -29.55 -6.93 -4.40
C VAL A 94 -28.73 -6.37 -3.21
N ARG A 95 -27.48 -6.82 -3.03
CA ARG A 95 -26.57 -6.30 -1.99
C ARG A 95 -25.20 -6.01 -2.56
N PRO A 96 -24.62 -4.82 -2.32
CA PRO A 96 -23.25 -4.52 -2.73
C PRO A 96 -22.24 -5.36 -1.94
N SER A 97 -21.13 -5.70 -2.59
CA SER A 97 -19.93 -6.17 -1.90
C SER A 97 -19.11 -4.95 -1.48
N TYR A 98 -18.57 -4.98 -0.27
CA TYR A 98 -17.72 -3.90 0.24
C TYR A 98 -16.26 -4.32 0.22
N TYR A 99 -15.38 -3.39 -0.13
CA TYR A 99 -13.94 -3.63 -0.25
C TYR A 99 -13.14 -2.56 0.49
N ASN A 100 -12.10 -2.98 1.16
CA ASN A 100 -10.99 -2.12 1.53
C ASN A 100 -10.08 -2.01 0.29
N ARG A 101 -10.37 -1.02 -0.57
CA ARG A 101 -9.77 -0.87 -1.90
C ARG A 101 -8.68 0.17 -1.92
N LEU A 102 -7.43 -0.26 -2.14
CA LEU A 102 -6.34 0.63 -2.43
C LEU A 102 -6.46 1.11 -3.89
N ILE A 103 -6.34 2.44 -4.08
CA ILE A 103 -6.42 3.09 -5.38
C ILE A 103 -5.05 3.69 -5.71
N TRP A 104 -4.56 3.40 -6.90
CA TRP A 104 -3.40 4.03 -7.52
C TRP A 104 -3.88 5.01 -8.56
N MET A 105 -4.04 6.29 -8.18
CA MET A 105 -4.57 7.35 -9.04
C MET A 105 -3.44 8.08 -9.73
N GLN A 106 -3.45 8.09 -11.07
CA GLN A 106 -2.47 8.79 -11.90
C GLN A 106 -2.92 10.23 -12.24
N PRO A 107 -1.98 11.13 -12.58
CA PRO A 107 -2.31 12.53 -12.94
C PRO A 107 -3.26 12.67 -14.12
N ASN A 108 -3.28 11.69 -15.04
CA ASN A 108 -4.18 11.67 -16.20
C ASN A 108 -5.58 11.12 -15.89
N GLY A 109 -5.86 10.78 -14.62
CA GLY A 109 -7.13 10.22 -14.16
C GLY A 109 -7.28 8.72 -14.38
N GLN A 110 -6.29 8.05 -14.99
CA GLN A 110 -6.25 6.58 -15.02
C GLN A 110 -5.92 6.05 -13.62
N TYR A 111 -6.47 4.91 -13.28
CA TYR A 111 -6.21 4.29 -11.98
C TYR A 111 -6.08 2.77 -12.07
N GLY A 112 -5.34 2.21 -11.11
CA GLY A 112 -5.35 0.79 -10.78
C GLY A 112 -5.97 0.58 -9.41
N VAL A 113 -6.52 -0.61 -9.16
CA VAL A 113 -7.13 -0.95 -7.87
C VAL A 113 -6.60 -2.26 -7.33
N TYR A 114 -6.45 -2.29 -6.01
CA TYR A 114 -6.14 -3.50 -5.25
C TYR A 114 -7.12 -3.65 -4.10
N ASP A 115 -7.90 -4.71 -4.12
CA ASP A 115 -8.76 -5.06 -3.00
C ASP A 115 -7.95 -5.88 -2.00
N LYS A 116 -7.94 -5.46 -0.73
CA LYS A 116 -7.19 -6.09 0.34
C LYS A 116 -7.46 -7.60 0.37
N ARG A 117 -6.38 -8.39 0.27
CA ARG A 117 -6.49 -9.85 0.21
C ARG A 117 -6.83 -10.45 1.57
N HIS A 118 -6.21 -9.98 2.62
CA HIS A 118 -6.34 -10.54 3.95
C HIS A 118 -7.11 -9.56 4.84
N CYS A 119 -8.43 -9.79 4.95
CA CYS A 119 -9.26 -9.07 5.90
C CYS A 119 -8.86 -9.44 7.33
N PHE A 120 -8.82 -8.45 8.22
CA PHE A 120 -8.39 -8.62 9.61
C PHE A 120 -9.53 -9.20 10.47
N ALA A 121 -9.69 -10.53 10.44
CA ALA A 121 -10.75 -11.27 11.13
C ALA A 121 -10.81 -10.99 12.64
N PHE A 122 -9.66 -10.72 13.29
CA PHE A 122 -9.64 -10.37 14.72
C PHE A 122 -10.47 -9.11 15.05
N ALA A 123 -10.66 -8.22 14.08
CA ALA A 123 -11.52 -7.03 14.21
C ALA A 123 -12.86 -7.18 13.48
N GLY A 124 -13.19 -8.39 12.96
CA GLY A 124 -14.41 -8.64 12.21
C GLY A 124 -14.40 -8.07 10.78
N GLU A 125 -13.24 -7.70 10.23
CA GLU A 125 -13.18 -7.13 8.88
C GLU A 125 -13.72 -8.10 7.82
N ASP A 126 -13.53 -9.41 7.99
CA ASP A 126 -14.02 -10.45 7.09
C ASP A 126 -15.54 -10.69 7.14
N GLU A 127 -16.22 -10.18 8.18
CA GLU A 127 -17.68 -10.18 8.27
C GLU A 127 -18.31 -9.01 7.48
N HIS A 128 -17.56 -7.95 7.23
CA HIS A 128 -18.03 -6.70 6.63
C HIS A 128 -17.47 -6.45 5.23
N TYR A 129 -16.29 -6.97 4.92
CA TYR A 129 -15.58 -6.70 3.67
C TYR A 129 -15.25 -7.98 2.92
N THR A 130 -15.29 -7.88 1.61
CA THR A 130 -14.91 -8.97 0.69
C THR A 130 -13.41 -8.93 0.41
N ALA A 131 -12.75 -10.08 0.56
CA ALA A 131 -11.34 -10.24 0.25
C ALA A 131 -11.07 -10.19 -1.27
N GLY A 132 -10.03 -9.46 -1.66
CA GLY A 132 -9.54 -9.45 -3.04
C GLY A 132 -8.83 -10.75 -3.42
N THR A 133 -8.69 -10.99 -4.73
CA THR A 133 -8.06 -12.21 -5.27
C THR A 133 -6.86 -11.90 -6.17
N LYS A 134 -6.63 -10.65 -6.53
CA LYS A 134 -5.62 -10.25 -7.52
C LYS A 134 -4.58 -9.31 -6.90
N ARG A 135 -3.33 -9.51 -7.25
CA ARG A 135 -2.25 -8.56 -6.94
C ARG A 135 -2.25 -7.40 -7.93
N LEU A 136 -1.82 -6.23 -7.48
CA LEU A 136 -1.62 -5.07 -8.33
C LEU A 136 -0.14 -4.68 -8.31
N ILE A 137 0.54 -4.87 -9.44
CA ILE A 137 1.89 -4.35 -9.66
C ILE A 137 1.80 -3.29 -10.75
N VAL A 138 2.16 -2.07 -10.39
CA VAL A 138 2.13 -0.91 -11.29
C VAL A 138 3.53 -0.53 -11.75
N SER A 139 3.61 0.20 -12.86
CA SER A 139 4.88 0.70 -13.38
C SER A 139 4.89 2.21 -13.51
N VAL A 140 5.95 2.86 -13.04
CA VAL A 140 6.19 4.29 -13.20
C VAL A 140 7.67 4.56 -13.37
N LYS A 141 8.06 5.31 -14.42
CA LYS A 141 9.46 5.67 -14.71
C LYS A 141 10.44 4.48 -14.68
N GLY A 142 9.99 3.32 -15.11
CA GLY A 142 10.80 2.10 -15.11
C GLY A 142 10.89 1.39 -13.74
N TRP A 143 10.26 1.92 -12.68
CA TRP A 143 10.09 1.22 -11.40
C TRP A 143 8.82 0.38 -11.42
N LYS A 144 8.87 -0.80 -10.83
CA LYS A 144 7.71 -1.66 -10.59
C LYS A 144 7.38 -1.66 -9.10
N ILE A 145 6.11 -1.47 -8.77
CA ILE A 145 5.65 -1.25 -7.39
C ILE A 145 4.51 -2.21 -7.09
N ASN A 146 4.66 -3.05 -6.09
CA ASN A 146 3.62 -3.91 -5.54
C ASN A 146 2.85 -3.15 -4.45
N LEU A 147 1.52 -3.15 -4.51
CA LEU A 147 0.65 -2.38 -3.62
C LEU A 147 -0.14 -3.32 -2.71
N LEU A 148 -0.04 -3.13 -1.40
CA LEU A 148 -0.63 -3.99 -0.38
C LEU A 148 -1.23 -3.16 0.75
N VAL A 149 -2.14 -3.78 1.54
CA VAL A 149 -2.87 -3.10 2.61
C VAL A 149 -2.67 -3.82 3.95
N CYS A 150 -2.08 -3.11 4.91
CA CYS A 150 -2.08 -3.39 6.34
C CYS A 150 -1.81 -4.86 6.69
N TYR A 151 -2.86 -5.63 6.97
CA TYR A 151 -2.78 -7.01 7.43
C TYR A 151 -2.09 -7.95 6.42
N ASP A 152 -2.07 -7.59 5.12
CA ASP A 152 -1.30 -8.32 4.10
C ASP A 152 0.18 -8.46 4.47
N LEU A 153 0.71 -7.53 5.27
CA LEU A 153 2.09 -7.57 5.76
C LEU A 153 2.41 -8.86 6.54
N ARG A 154 1.43 -9.49 7.18
CA ARG A 154 1.63 -10.75 7.93
C ARG A 154 1.78 -11.99 7.04
N PHE A 155 1.47 -11.88 5.76
CA PHE A 155 1.41 -13.01 4.83
C PHE A 155 2.54 -12.95 3.79
N PRO A 156 3.72 -13.52 4.11
CA PRO A 156 4.92 -13.40 3.26
C PRO A 156 4.71 -13.95 1.87
N VAL A 157 3.96 -15.04 1.73
CA VAL A 157 3.71 -15.68 0.43
C VAL A 157 2.99 -14.74 -0.54
N TRP A 158 2.03 -13.92 -0.04
CA TRP A 158 1.31 -12.96 -0.87
C TRP A 158 2.20 -11.80 -1.35
N ALA A 159 3.16 -11.39 -0.52
CA ALA A 159 4.13 -10.35 -0.86
C ALA A 159 5.34 -10.87 -1.63
N ARG A 160 5.57 -12.21 -1.66
CA ARG A 160 6.78 -12.78 -2.24
C ARG A 160 6.89 -12.49 -3.73
N GLN A 161 8.09 -12.18 -4.18
CA GLN A 161 8.42 -12.17 -5.61
C GLN A 161 8.24 -13.58 -6.16
N THR A 162 7.29 -13.76 -7.07
CA THR A 162 7.03 -15.06 -7.67
C THR A 162 7.94 -15.27 -8.88
N SER A 163 8.41 -16.48 -9.04
CA SER A 163 8.87 -16.95 -10.35
C SER A 163 7.65 -17.09 -11.28
N PRO A 164 7.76 -16.81 -12.58
CA PRO A 164 6.66 -17.08 -13.50
C PRO A 164 6.18 -18.53 -13.32
N PRO A 165 4.86 -18.76 -13.33
CA PRO A 165 4.34 -20.12 -13.30
C PRO A 165 4.89 -20.87 -14.52
N ASN A 166 5.57 -21.96 -14.30
CA ASN A 166 6.25 -22.75 -15.30
C ASN A 166 7.52 -22.08 -15.87
N PRO A 167 8.65 -22.00 -15.13
CA PRO A 167 9.91 -21.88 -15.82
C PRO A 167 10.00 -23.09 -16.73
N SER A 168 10.02 -22.88 -18.06
CA SER A 168 10.35 -23.96 -18.96
C SER A 168 11.63 -24.62 -18.43
N PRO A 169 11.83 -25.94 -18.55
CA PRO A 169 13.06 -26.63 -18.13
C PRO A 169 14.34 -26.02 -18.72
N GLN A 170 14.20 -25.13 -19.70
CA GLN A 170 15.27 -24.42 -20.40
C GLN A 170 15.52 -23.00 -19.85
N VAL A 171 14.76 -22.48 -18.88
CA VAL A 171 15.10 -21.24 -18.19
C VAL A 171 16.19 -21.57 -17.17
N GLU A 172 17.42 -21.19 -17.49
CA GLU A 172 18.55 -21.32 -16.57
C GLU A 172 18.18 -20.72 -15.21
N ARG A 173 18.50 -21.45 -14.13
CA ARG A 173 18.41 -20.90 -12.76
C ARG A 173 19.14 -19.58 -12.76
N GLY A 174 18.43 -18.48 -12.51
CA GLY A 174 19.00 -17.14 -12.49
C GLY A 174 18.51 -16.15 -13.54
N ALA A 175 17.67 -16.57 -14.50
CA ALA A 175 17.11 -15.67 -15.53
C ALA A 175 15.83 -14.94 -15.10
N ILE A 176 15.36 -15.13 -13.86
CA ILE A 176 14.09 -14.53 -13.39
C ILE A 176 14.34 -13.09 -12.96
N ALA A 177 13.87 -12.14 -13.78
CA ALA A 177 13.86 -10.74 -13.38
C ALA A 177 12.90 -10.52 -12.23
N PRO A 178 13.29 -9.75 -11.20
CA PRO A 178 12.39 -9.42 -10.08
C PRO A 178 11.08 -8.80 -10.57
N GLU A 179 9.95 -9.21 -9.99
CA GLU A 179 8.61 -8.72 -10.38
C GLU A 179 8.42 -7.24 -10.07
N TYR A 180 9.01 -6.78 -8.95
CA TYR A 180 8.89 -5.41 -8.47
C TYR A 180 10.17 -4.95 -7.77
N ASP A 181 10.27 -3.64 -7.63
CA ASP A 181 11.39 -2.90 -7.04
C ASP A 181 11.04 -2.32 -5.68
N ILE A 182 9.73 -2.09 -5.45
CA ILE A 182 9.20 -1.45 -4.26
C ILE A 182 7.94 -2.21 -3.83
N ILE A 183 7.74 -2.33 -2.52
CA ILE A 183 6.43 -2.68 -1.93
C ILE A 183 5.93 -1.46 -1.16
N ILE A 184 4.67 -1.09 -1.36
CA ILE A 184 3.99 -0.08 -0.55
C ILE A 184 2.92 -0.77 0.29
N TYR A 185 2.94 -0.53 1.61
CA TYR A 185 1.90 -0.90 2.56
C TYR A 185 1.24 0.36 3.10
N VAL A 186 -0.08 0.47 2.95
CA VAL A 186 -0.89 1.48 3.64
C VAL A 186 -1.60 0.83 4.81
N ALA A 187 -1.64 1.50 5.99
CA ALA A 187 -2.10 0.85 7.21
C ALA A 187 -2.82 1.78 8.20
N ASN A 188 -3.67 1.14 9.02
CA ASN A 188 -4.06 1.54 10.37
C ASN A 188 -3.54 0.46 11.32
N TRP A 189 -2.26 0.52 11.67
CA TRP A 189 -1.58 -0.50 12.49
C TRP A 189 -1.39 -0.01 13.92
N PRO A 190 -2.11 -0.59 14.92
CA PRO A 190 -2.10 -0.10 16.29
C PRO A 190 -0.75 -0.26 17.00
N GLU A 191 -0.48 0.64 17.96
CA GLU A 191 0.74 0.64 18.78
C GLU A 191 0.96 -0.71 19.47
N ARG A 192 -0.06 -1.32 20.05
CA ARG A 192 0.05 -2.62 20.74
C ARG A 192 0.60 -3.76 19.89
N ARG A 193 0.69 -3.58 18.57
CA ARG A 193 1.28 -4.55 17.61
C ARG A 193 2.41 -3.95 16.80
N ILE A 194 2.93 -2.80 17.20
CA ILE A 194 3.92 -2.04 16.41
C ILE A 194 5.25 -2.78 16.22
N HIS A 195 5.64 -3.63 17.17
CA HIS A 195 6.82 -4.47 17.00
C HIS A 195 6.73 -5.34 15.75
N ALA A 196 5.57 -5.99 15.52
CA ALA A 196 5.35 -6.79 14.32
C ALA A 196 5.36 -5.94 13.03
N TRP A 197 4.81 -4.73 13.06
CA TRP A 197 4.85 -3.78 11.94
C TRP A 197 6.30 -3.52 11.50
N LYS A 198 7.13 -3.08 12.42
CA LYS A 198 8.53 -2.73 12.14
C LYS A 198 9.34 -3.93 11.66
N THR A 199 9.26 -5.04 12.39
CA THR A 199 10.00 -6.27 12.07
C THR A 199 9.61 -6.83 10.70
N LEU A 200 8.31 -6.86 10.40
CA LEU A 200 7.84 -7.43 9.14
C LEU A 200 8.13 -6.52 7.94
N LEU A 201 8.10 -5.20 8.06
CA LEU A 201 8.50 -4.30 6.97
C LEU A 201 9.97 -4.52 6.60
N GLN A 202 10.87 -4.65 7.59
CA GLN A 202 12.27 -4.97 7.34
C GLN A 202 12.43 -6.37 6.72
N ALA A 203 11.72 -7.38 7.24
CA ALA A 203 11.75 -8.72 6.67
C ALA A 203 11.31 -8.73 5.19
N ARG A 204 10.23 -8.00 4.83
CA ARG A 204 9.78 -7.91 3.44
C ARG A 204 10.81 -7.25 2.53
N ALA A 205 11.54 -6.25 3.02
CA ALA A 205 12.63 -5.62 2.27
C ALA A 205 13.78 -6.60 2.01
N ILE A 206 14.25 -7.29 3.04
CA ILE A 206 15.37 -8.23 3.00
C ILE A 206 15.05 -9.42 2.09
N GLU A 207 13.95 -10.12 2.34
CA GLU A 207 13.61 -11.37 1.62
C GLU A 207 13.27 -11.17 0.14
N ASN A 208 12.79 -9.96 -0.22
CA ASN A 208 12.43 -9.62 -1.60
C ASN A 208 13.49 -8.74 -2.29
N GLN A 209 14.55 -8.36 -1.58
CA GLN A 209 15.59 -7.45 -2.06
C GLN A 209 14.98 -6.24 -2.79
N CYS A 210 14.09 -5.52 -2.11
CA CYS A 210 13.35 -4.37 -2.64
C CYS A 210 13.25 -3.27 -1.58
N TYR A 211 12.94 -2.04 -2.01
CA TYR A 211 12.53 -1.03 -1.06
C TYR A 211 11.14 -1.36 -0.49
N VAL A 212 10.92 -1.01 0.78
CA VAL A 212 9.60 -1.12 1.42
C VAL A 212 9.19 0.23 1.98
N VAL A 213 7.98 0.67 1.65
CA VAL A 213 7.35 1.90 2.16
C VAL A 213 6.11 1.50 2.94
N GLY A 214 6.15 1.68 4.24
CA GLY A 214 5.01 1.47 5.12
C GLY A 214 4.45 2.81 5.58
N THR A 215 3.21 3.15 5.21
CA THR A 215 2.54 4.38 5.65
C THR A 215 1.45 4.02 6.64
N ASN A 216 1.58 4.49 7.88
CA ASN A 216 0.64 4.26 8.97
C ASN A 216 0.01 5.58 9.43
N ARG A 217 -1.14 5.50 10.12
CA ARG A 217 -1.72 6.65 10.83
C ARG A 217 -1.10 6.82 12.21
N VAL A 218 -1.37 7.97 12.84
CA VAL A 218 -1.06 8.28 14.23
C VAL A 218 -2.32 8.74 14.97
N GLY A 219 -2.30 8.79 16.31
CA GLY A 219 -3.41 9.25 17.14
C GLY A 219 -4.42 8.16 17.48
N ASP A 220 -5.50 8.51 18.12
CA ASP A 220 -6.54 7.58 18.56
C ASP A 220 -7.67 7.49 17.52
N ASP A 221 -8.33 6.34 17.44
CA ASP A 221 -9.54 6.18 16.65
C ASP A 221 -10.82 6.29 17.52
N GLY A 222 -12.00 6.21 16.87
CA GLY A 222 -13.29 6.26 17.57
C GLY A 222 -13.56 5.08 18.49
N ASN A 223 -12.72 4.04 18.47
CA ASN A 223 -12.79 2.88 19.36
C ASN A 223 -11.73 2.96 20.48
N ASN A 224 -11.12 4.12 20.70
CA ASN A 224 -10.03 4.35 21.66
C ASN A 224 -8.82 3.43 21.43
N ILE A 225 -8.54 3.07 20.18
CA ILE A 225 -7.33 2.35 19.81
C ILE A 225 -6.25 3.37 19.45
N HIS A 226 -5.11 3.27 20.13
CA HIS A 226 -3.98 4.14 19.91
C HIS A 226 -3.08 3.63 18.77
N TYR A 227 -2.63 4.57 17.94
CA TYR A 227 -1.72 4.35 16.81
C TYR A 227 -0.48 5.24 16.97
N SER A 228 0.67 4.62 17.18
CA SER A 228 1.95 5.33 17.37
C SER A 228 2.57 5.85 16.07
N GLY A 229 1.93 5.63 14.92
CA GLY A 229 2.50 5.95 13.62
C GLY A 229 3.57 4.94 13.22
N GLU A 230 4.84 5.35 13.34
CA GLU A 230 6.01 4.56 12.93
C GLU A 230 5.91 4.11 11.47
N SER A 231 5.39 5.03 10.61
CA SER A 231 5.59 4.90 9.16
C SER A 231 7.07 4.71 8.91
N MET A 232 7.41 3.84 7.95
CA MET A 232 8.79 3.40 7.79
C MET A 232 9.15 3.26 6.33
N ILE A 233 10.38 3.64 5.98
CA ILE A 233 10.97 3.35 4.68
C ILE A 233 12.23 2.53 4.91
N VAL A 234 12.32 1.39 4.22
CA VAL A 234 13.40 0.41 4.39
C VAL A 234 14.06 0.16 3.04
N ASP A 235 15.38 0.07 3.03
CA ASP A 235 16.15 -0.25 1.84
C ASP A 235 16.20 -1.76 1.55
N PRO A 236 16.72 -2.19 0.38
CA PRO A 236 16.77 -3.61 0.02
C PRO A 236 17.65 -4.51 0.91
N GLN A 237 18.43 -3.93 1.81
CA GLN A 237 19.26 -4.65 2.78
C GLN A 237 18.63 -4.70 4.18
N GLY A 238 17.47 -4.05 4.37
CA GLY A 238 16.76 -3.99 5.65
C GLY A 238 17.13 -2.77 6.50
N GLU A 239 17.94 -1.84 5.98
CA GLU A 239 18.28 -0.60 6.67
C GLU A 239 17.11 0.36 6.70
N VAL A 240 16.80 0.89 7.87
CA VAL A 240 15.70 1.84 8.07
C VAL A 240 16.16 3.23 7.64
N LEU A 241 15.64 3.69 6.50
CA LEU A 241 15.95 5.03 5.96
C LEU A 241 15.11 6.13 6.62
N TYR A 242 13.94 5.79 7.12
CA TYR A 242 13.01 6.70 7.79
C TYR A 242 12.08 5.96 8.73
N THR A 243 11.82 6.55 9.89
CA THR A 243 10.69 6.24 10.75
C THR A 243 10.36 7.42 11.65
N LYS A 244 9.09 7.58 12.05
CA LYS A 244 8.64 8.65 12.94
C LYS A 244 7.56 8.15 13.88
N LYS A 245 7.76 8.36 15.19
CA LYS A 245 6.87 7.87 16.25
C LYS A 245 6.04 9.02 16.85
N GLU A 246 4.76 8.77 17.17
CA GLU A 246 3.82 9.57 17.99
C GLU A 246 3.43 10.96 17.45
N VAL A 247 3.93 11.37 16.30
CA VAL A 247 3.63 12.68 15.73
C VAL A 247 3.18 12.57 14.29
N GLU A 248 2.40 13.52 13.84
CA GLU A 248 2.13 13.68 12.41
C GLU A 248 3.42 14.06 11.67
N ASP A 249 3.62 13.51 10.49
CA ASP A 249 4.79 13.82 9.69
C ASP A 249 4.52 13.66 8.19
N ILE A 250 5.19 14.46 7.40
CA ILE A 250 5.22 14.38 5.94
C ILE A 250 6.67 14.22 5.53
N PHE A 251 7.03 13.05 5.04
CA PHE A 251 8.41 12.75 4.69
C PHE A 251 8.56 12.36 3.23
N THR A 252 9.48 13.01 2.54
CA THR A 252 9.80 12.76 1.13
C THR A 252 11.22 12.22 0.99
N ILE A 253 11.38 11.15 0.23
CA ILE A 253 12.67 10.55 -0.10
C ILE A 253 12.76 10.26 -1.60
N ALA A 254 13.95 10.41 -2.17
CA ALA A 254 14.28 9.95 -3.51
C ALA A 254 14.96 8.58 -3.42
N LEU A 255 14.27 7.53 -3.85
CA LEU A 255 14.83 6.18 -3.92
C LEU A 255 15.76 6.04 -5.12
N ASP A 256 16.89 5.35 -4.95
CA ASP A 256 17.91 5.16 -5.99
C ASP A 256 17.83 3.75 -6.60
N LYS A 257 17.49 3.67 -7.89
CA LYS A 257 17.44 2.41 -8.61
C LYS A 257 18.83 1.78 -8.82
N THR A 258 19.86 2.61 -8.90
CA THR A 258 21.24 2.13 -9.04
C THR A 258 21.69 1.38 -7.78
N HIS A 259 21.35 1.90 -6.60
CA HIS A 259 21.57 1.21 -5.34
C HIS A 259 20.87 -0.16 -5.31
N LEU A 260 19.58 -0.21 -5.62
CA LEU A 260 18.82 -1.45 -5.70
C LEU A 260 19.46 -2.50 -6.64
N GLN A 261 19.84 -2.05 -7.84
CA GLN A 261 20.48 -2.93 -8.83
C GLN A 261 21.84 -3.43 -8.35
N THR A 262 22.62 -2.57 -7.67
CA THR A 262 23.91 -2.92 -7.09
C THR A 262 23.77 -3.98 -6.01
N VAL A 263 22.80 -3.83 -5.11
CA VAL A 263 22.48 -4.83 -4.06
C VAL A 263 22.13 -6.17 -4.70
N ARG A 264 21.19 -6.20 -5.65
CA ARG A 264 20.75 -7.42 -6.34
C ARG A 264 21.87 -8.10 -7.17
N LYS A 265 22.78 -7.30 -7.75
CA LYS A 265 23.94 -7.83 -8.46
C LYS A 265 25.00 -8.41 -7.53
N LYS A 266 25.28 -7.73 -6.42
CA LYS A 266 26.27 -8.14 -5.42
C LYS A 266 25.80 -9.35 -4.62
N PHE A 267 24.51 -9.42 -4.34
CA PHE A 267 23.87 -10.46 -3.54
C PHE A 267 22.70 -11.07 -4.32
N PRO A 268 22.92 -11.98 -5.26
CA PRO A 268 21.87 -12.46 -6.15
C PRO A 268 20.95 -13.52 -5.51
N PHE A 269 20.53 -13.32 -4.25
CA PHE A 269 19.79 -14.32 -3.45
C PHE A 269 18.41 -14.68 -4.02
N LEU A 270 17.78 -13.78 -4.78
CA LEU A 270 16.50 -14.08 -5.45
C LEU A 270 16.62 -15.19 -6.51
N ARG A 271 17.84 -15.48 -6.98
CA ARG A 271 18.09 -16.57 -7.95
C ARG A 271 17.98 -17.95 -7.30
N ASP A 272 18.21 -18.02 -5.99
CA ASP A 272 18.17 -19.27 -5.23
C ASP A 272 16.76 -19.56 -4.67
N ALA A 273 15.80 -18.65 -4.92
CA ALA A 273 14.44 -18.78 -4.44
C ALA A 273 13.70 -19.94 -5.13
N ASP A 274 12.97 -20.70 -4.33
CA ASP A 274 12.07 -21.73 -4.84
C ASP A 274 10.93 -21.12 -5.65
N GLY A 275 10.51 -21.81 -6.71
CA GLY A 275 9.26 -21.52 -7.41
C GLY A 275 8.07 -22.05 -6.62
N PHE A 276 6.98 -21.27 -6.54
CA PHE A 276 5.73 -21.71 -5.93
C PHE A 276 4.53 -21.16 -6.69
N GLN A 277 3.40 -21.83 -6.55
CA GLN A 277 2.13 -21.38 -7.09
C GLN A 277 1.15 -21.13 -5.95
N MET A 278 0.53 -19.94 -5.95
CA MET A 278 -0.57 -19.67 -5.03
C MET A 278 -1.87 -20.26 -5.58
N ILE A 279 -2.51 -21.07 -4.77
CA ILE A 279 -3.88 -21.54 -5.04
C ILE A 279 -4.80 -20.48 -4.44
N THR A 280 -5.43 -19.68 -5.30
CA THR A 280 -6.29 -18.54 -4.88
C THR A 280 -7.77 -18.94 -4.75
N ASP A 281 -8.18 -20.03 -5.38
CA ASP A 281 -9.54 -20.53 -5.33
C ASP A 281 -9.72 -21.35 -4.05
N ARG A 282 -10.34 -20.71 -3.04
CA ARG A 282 -11.02 -21.46 -1.98
C ARG A 282 -12.42 -21.74 -2.52
N GLU A 283 -12.65 -22.98 -2.93
CA GLU A 283 -14.00 -23.52 -3.15
C GLU A 283 -14.82 -23.39 -1.86
#